data_fa5d2c4b5c364d3fa181cca8a496d6fa
#
_entry.id   fa5d2c4b5c364d3fa181cca8a496d6fa
#
_cell.length_a   1.000
_cell.length_b   1.000
_cell.length_c   1.000
_cell.angle_alpha   90.00
_cell.angle_beta   90.00
_cell.angle_gamma   90.00
#
_symmetry.space_group_name_H-M   'P 1'
#
loop_
_entity.id
_entity.type
_entity.pdbx_description
1 polymer ?
#
loop_
_entity_poly.entity_id
_entity_poly.type
_entity_poly.pdbx_seq_one_letter_code
_entity_poly.pdbx_strand_id
1 'polypeptide(L)'
;FLENHPDFASNWGLVEDEETETWLGKDRRPYQLAKLSNLEVLLADSSYQDQISQLKFQAFSEEHESREVVDRYVAEALKDPESRLYILLKNNQVIGTCTVDLSSNTNYFYGLAIAELERGKGYGSYLAKSLVNQLIEQNDKEFQIAVEDDNVGAKRLYEKIGFIKQTQVVYLKPKE
;
A
#
# COMPACT_ATOMS: atom_id res chain seq x y z
N PHE A 1 -0.85 -18.00 -14.80
CA PHE A 1 -1.51 -19.32 -14.62
C PHE A 1 -2.83 -19.38 -15.40
N LEU A 2 -3.76 -18.44 -15.18
CA LEU A 2 -5.07 -18.44 -15.86
C LEU A 2 -4.95 -18.28 -17.39
N GLU A 3 -4.01 -17.50 -17.88
CA GLU A 3 -3.75 -17.37 -19.32
C GLU A 3 -3.46 -18.71 -20.02
N ASN A 4 -2.83 -19.65 -19.28
CA ASN A 4 -2.53 -21.00 -19.77
C ASN A 4 -3.61 -22.04 -19.43
N HIS A 5 -4.61 -21.64 -18.62
CA HIS A 5 -5.69 -22.51 -18.12
C HIS A 5 -7.03 -21.75 -18.10
N PRO A 6 -7.56 -21.31 -19.26
CA PRO A 6 -8.72 -20.43 -19.32
C PRO A 6 -9.99 -21.02 -18.70
N ASP A 7 -10.11 -22.35 -18.70
CA ASP A 7 -11.28 -23.03 -18.12
C ASP A 7 -11.13 -23.37 -16.62
N PHE A 8 -10.02 -22.97 -15.98
CA PHE A 8 -9.74 -23.34 -14.59
C PHE A 8 -10.84 -22.87 -13.65
N ALA A 9 -11.18 -21.60 -13.69
CA ALA A 9 -12.20 -21.03 -12.80
C ALA A 9 -13.55 -21.70 -13.01
N SER A 10 -13.99 -21.85 -14.26
CA SER A 10 -15.30 -22.46 -14.58
C SER A 10 -15.39 -23.92 -14.17
N ASN A 11 -14.31 -24.71 -14.33
CA ASN A 11 -14.26 -26.12 -13.93
C ASN A 11 -14.40 -26.32 -12.42
N TRP A 12 -14.08 -25.30 -11.62
CA TRP A 12 -14.20 -25.33 -10.16
C TRP A 12 -15.41 -24.54 -9.64
N GLY A 13 -16.28 -24.06 -10.53
CA GLY A 13 -17.43 -23.23 -10.14
C GLY A 13 -17.03 -21.88 -9.55
N LEU A 14 -15.91 -21.35 -9.99
CA LEU A 14 -15.39 -20.06 -9.57
C LEU A 14 -15.65 -19.00 -10.64
N VAL A 15 -15.73 -17.76 -10.22
CA VAL A 15 -15.77 -16.57 -11.06
C VAL A 15 -14.68 -15.58 -10.65
N GLU A 16 -14.25 -14.77 -11.57
CA GLU A 16 -13.33 -13.67 -11.27
C GLU A 16 -14.01 -12.67 -10.33
N ASP A 17 -13.29 -12.23 -9.30
CA ASP A 17 -13.77 -11.27 -8.32
C ASP A 17 -13.03 -9.94 -8.46
N GLU A 18 -11.72 -9.96 -8.30
CA GLU A 18 -10.88 -8.78 -8.31
C GLU A 18 -9.59 -9.03 -9.11
N GLU A 19 -9.16 -8.03 -9.84
CA GLU A 19 -7.87 -8.04 -10.53
C GLU A 19 -6.90 -7.05 -9.86
N THR A 20 -5.71 -7.54 -9.53
CA THR A 20 -4.62 -6.70 -9.04
C THR A 20 -3.37 -6.84 -9.88
N GLU A 21 -2.59 -5.79 -9.95
CA GLU A 21 -1.27 -5.81 -10.56
C GLU A 21 -0.19 -5.79 -9.49
N THR A 22 0.83 -6.61 -9.65
CA THR A 22 2.01 -6.59 -8.80
C THR A 22 3.13 -5.83 -9.48
N TRP A 23 3.66 -4.84 -8.80
CA TRP A 23 4.71 -3.98 -9.28
C TRP A 23 5.97 -4.13 -8.42
N LEU A 24 7.14 -4.28 -9.05
CA LEU A 24 8.44 -4.31 -8.39
C LEU A 24 9.20 -3.02 -8.61
N GLY A 25 9.94 -2.59 -7.60
CA GLY A 25 10.91 -1.52 -7.72
C GLY A 25 12.05 -1.96 -8.63
N LYS A 26 12.40 -1.11 -9.59
CA LYS A 26 13.40 -1.44 -10.62
C LYS A 26 14.81 -1.53 -10.08
N ASP A 27 15.19 -0.66 -9.16
CA ASP A 27 16.50 -0.66 -8.53
C ASP A 27 16.43 -0.15 -7.08
N ARG A 28 17.48 -0.45 -6.33
CA ARG A 28 17.59 -0.11 -4.91
C ARG A 28 18.36 1.19 -4.67
N ARG A 29 18.49 2.06 -5.67
CA ARG A 29 19.15 3.36 -5.46
C ARG A 29 18.25 4.30 -4.67
N PRO A 30 18.81 4.98 -3.64
CA PRO A 30 18.04 5.93 -2.86
C PRO A 30 17.52 7.09 -3.73
N TYR A 31 16.30 7.51 -3.46
CA TYR A 31 15.73 8.69 -4.09
C TYR A 31 16.29 9.96 -3.47
N GLN A 32 16.50 10.97 -4.29
CA GLN A 32 16.73 12.33 -3.79
C GLN A 32 15.38 12.94 -3.38
N LEU A 33 15.25 13.26 -2.10
CA LEU A 33 14.06 13.89 -1.55
C LEU A 33 14.36 15.33 -1.17
N ALA A 34 13.46 16.25 -1.53
CA ALA A 34 13.49 17.58 -0.98
C ALA A 34 13.21 17.53 0.52
N LYS A 35 14.04 18.16 1.33
CA LYS A 35 13.75 18.36 2.76
C LYS A 35 12.63 19.38 2.88
N LEU A 36 11.46 18.91 3.28
CA LEU A 36 10.31 19.75 3.58
C LEU A 36 10.16 19.82 5.10
N SER A 37 10.39 20.99 5.67
CA SER A 37 10.47 21.20 7.14
C SER A 37 9.17 20.88 7.88
N ASN A 38 8.06 20.75 7.17
CA ASN A 38 6.75 20.46 7.73
C ASN A 38 6.24 19.03 7.44
N LEU A 39 7.07 18.18 6.83
CA LEU A 39 6.75 16.79 6.53
C LEU A 39 7.71 15.86 7.27
N GLU A 40 7.14 14.82 7.87
CA GLU A 40 7.87 13.76 8.54
C GLU A 40 7.27 12.40 8.21
N VAL A 41 8.12 11.40 7.92
CA VAL A 41 7.71 10.01 7.72
C VAL A 41 8.27 9.19 8.87
N LEU A 42 7.40 8.54 9.63
CA LEU A 42 7.79 7.75 10.78
C LEU A 42 6.99 6.45 10.90
N LEU A 43 7.53 5.50 11.63
CA LEU A 43 6.83 4.30 12.06
C LEU A 43 5.79 4.70 13.10
N ALA A 44 4.54 4.32 12.87
CA ALA A 44 3.45 4.65 13.76
C ALA A 44 3.48 3.81 15.04
N ASP A 45 3.05 4.42 16.12
CA ASP A 45 2.70 3.74 17.37
C ASP A 45 1.19 3.88 17.67
N SER A 46 0.75 3.32 18.79
CA SER A 46 -0.67 3.32 19.17
C SER A 46 -1.27 4.70 19.39
N SER A 47 -0.48 5.77 19.60
CA SER A 47 -0.98 7.12 19.77
C SER A 47 -1.60 7.69 18.48
N TYR A 48 -1.23 7.14 17.33
CA TYR A 48 -1.75 7.52 16.01
C TYR A 48 -2.92 6.65 15.53
N GLN A 49 -3.31 5.62 16.29
CA GLN A 49 -4.30 4.63 15.86
C GLN A 49 -5.58 5.26 15.31
N ASP A 50 -6.19 6.18 16.04
CA ASP A 50 -7.46 6.82 15.62
C ASP A 50 -7.30 7.62 14.31
N GLN A 51 -6.23 8.40 14.18
CA GLN A 51 -5.96 9.17 12.96
C GLN A 51 -5.72 8.26 11.73
N ILE A 52 -5.00 7.15 11.93
CA ILE A 52 -4.75 6.16 10.88
C ILE A 52 -6.04 5.48 10.47
N SER A 53 -6.83 5.01 11.45
CA SER A 53 -8.12 4.38 11.20
C SER A 53 -9.07 5.31 10.44
N GLN A 54 -9.14 6.58 10.86
CA GLN A 54 -9.94 7.58 10.15
C GLN A 54 -9.52 7.74 8.70
N LEU A 55 -8.20 7.85 8.45
CA LEU A 55 -7.66 8.03 7.11
C LEU A 55 -7.92 6.79 6.24
N LYS A 56 -7.65 5.59 6.77
CA LYS A 56 -7.89 4.32 6.05
C LYS A 56 -9.38 4.12 5.77
N PHE A 57 -10.24 4.38 6.74
CA PHE A 57 -11.70 4.31 6.55
C PHE A 57 -12.16 5.22 5.41
N GLN A 58 -11.69 6.47 5.35
CA GLN A 58 -12.02 7.40 4.27
C GLN A 58 -11.44 7.02 2.90
N ALA A 59 -10.32 6.29 2.89
CA ALA A 59 -9.61 5.97 1.64
C ALA A 59 -10.04 4.64 1.02
N PHE A 60 -10.46 3.65 1.83
CA PHE A 60 -10.64 2.27 1.41
C PHE A 60 -11.97 1.66 1.84
N SER A 61 -12.82 2.35 2.63
CA SER A 61 -14.11 1.77 2.99
C SER A 61 -14.99 1.71 1.76
N GLU A 62 -15.32 0.51 1.35
CA GLU A 62 -16.46 0.24 0.51
C GLU A 62 -17.74 0.39 1.34
N GLU A 63 -18.90 0.47 0.67
CA GLU A 63 -20.21 0.76 1.31
C GLU A 63 -20.60 -0.18 2.48
N HIS A 64 -19.83 -1.25 2.72
CA HIS A 64 -20.14 -2.31 3.70
C HIS A 64 -19.12 -2.48 4.83
N GLU A 65 -17.99 -1.76 4.81
CA GLU A 65 -17.04 -1.84 5.91
C GLU A 65 -17.38 -0.86 7.03
N SER A 66 -17.52 -1.40 8.25
CA SER A 66 -17.71 -0.53 9.42
C SER A 66 -16.39 0.04 9.90
N ARG A 67 -16.45 1.21 10.55
CA ARG A 67 -15.28 1.83 11.19
C ARG A 67 -14.64 0.90 12.23
N GLU A 68 -15.42 0.08 12.93
CA GLU A 68 -14.91 -0.88 13.93
C GLU A 68 -14.02 -1.96 13.31
N VAL A 69 -14.32 -2.39 12.08
CA VAL A 69 -13.47 -3.35 11.34
C VAL A 69 -12.11 -2.72 11.04
N VAL A 70 -12.09 -1.48 10.56
CA VAL A 70 -10.85 -0.73 10.28
C VAL A 70 -10.06 -0.48 11.57
N ASP A 71 -10.72 -0.09 12.66
CA ASP A 71 -10.08 0.15 13.96
C ASP A 71 -9.38 -1.11 14.49
N ARG A 72 -10.04 -2.27 14.39
CA ARG A 72 -9.47 -3.56 14.78
C ARG A 72 -8.26 -3.92 13.90
N TYR A 73 -8.39 -3.80 12.59
CA TYR A 73 -7.31 -4.05 11.65
C TYR A 73 -6.08 -3.19 11.95
N VAL A 74 -6.27 -1.88 12.16
CA VAL A 74 -5.15 -0.97 12.50
C VAL A 74 -4.53 -1.33 13.84
N ALA A 75 -5.35 -1.66 14.85
CA ALA A 75 -4.85 -2.07 16.17
C ALA A 75 -4.02 -3.36 16.11
N GLU A 76 -4.37 -4.31 15.27
CA GLU A 76 -3.62 -5.55 15.04
C GLU A 76 -2.33 -5.27 14.28
N ALA A 77 -2.38 -4.49 13.20
CA ALA A 77 -1.20 -4.12 12.42
C ALA A 77 -0.15 -3.35 13.24
N LEU A 78 -0.58 -2.51 14.19
CA LEU A 78 0.34 -1.79 15.09
C LEU A 78 1.07 -2.71 16.10
N LYS A 79 0.58 -3.94 16.32
CA LYS A 79 1.17 -4.92 17.25
C LYS A 79 2.01 -5.97 16.53
N ASP A 80 1.83 -6.13 15.23
CA ASP A 80 2.51 -7.14 14.44
C ASP A 80 3.94 -6.68 14.11
N PRO A 81 4.98 -7.38 14.56
CA PRO A 81 6.37 -7.03 14.31
C PRO A 81 6.77 -7.17 12.82
N GLU A 82 6.04 -8.00 12.04
CA GLU A 82 6.28 -8.19 10.62
C GLU A 82 5.50 -7.21 9.74
N SER A 83 4.49 -6.52 10.31
CA SER A 83 3.68 -5.51 9.65
C SER A 83 4.03 -4.12 10.19
N ARG A 84 4.75 -3.33 9.41
CA ARG A 84 5.16 -1.98 9.81
C ARG A 84 4.26 -0.93 9.21
N LEU A 85 3.49 -0.26 10.04
CA LEU A 85 2.60 0.81 9.64
C LEU A 85 3.31 2.15 9.71
N TYR A 86 3.54 2.77 8.57
CA TYR A 86 4.18 4.09 8.48
C TYR A 86 3.15 5.18 8.23
N ILE A 87 3.44 6.38 8.74
CA ILE A 87 2.64 7.57 8.53
C ILE A 87 3.45 8.72 7.96
N LEU A 88 2.78 9.56 7.19
CA LEU A 88 3.26 10.85 6.77
C LEU A 88 2.55 11.93 7.59
N LEU A 89 3.32 12.64 8.37
CA LEU A 89 2.86 13.81 9.12
C LEU A 89 3.09 15.10 8.32
N LYS A 90 2.14 16.00 8.41
CA LYS A 90 2.26 17.39 7.97
C LYS A 90 1.78 18.29 9.10
N ASN A 91 2.68 19.12 9.65
CA ASN A 91 2.37 19.95 10.82
C ASN A 91 1.77 19.13 11.98
N ASN A 92 2.31 17.95 12.29
CA ASN A 92 1.87 16.99 13.30
C ASN A 92 0.49 16.35 13.05
N GLN A 93 -0.08 16.46 11.86
CA GLN A 93 -1.30 15.74 11.48
C GLN A 93 -0.98 14.60 10.53
N VAL A 94 -1.61 13.46 10.70
CA VAL A 94 -1.50 12.32 9.78
C VAL A 94 -2.23 12.66 8.48
N ILE A 95 -1.45 12.78 7.40
CA ILE A 95 -1.99 13.05 6.05
C ILE A 95 -1.78 11.89 5.08
N GLY A 96 -1.02 10.89 5.48
CA GLY A 96 -0.78 9.70 4.68
C GLY A 96 -0.41 8.50 5.53
N THR A 97 -0.63 7.31 5.00
CA THR A 97 -0.24 6.04 5.61
C THR A 97 0.17 5.04 4.55
N CYS A 98 1.03 4.10 4.93
CA CYS A 98 1.39 2.92 4.14
C CYS A 98 1.80 1.81 5.09
N THR A 99 1.38 0.59 4.81
CA THR A 99 1.85 -0.58 5.53
C THR A 99 2.92 -1.30 4.72
N VAL A 100 3.95 -1.78 5.39
CA VAL A 100 5.02 -2.60 4.80
C VAL A 100 5.04 -3.94 5.50
N ASP A 101 4.74 -5.00 4.77
CA ASP A 101 4.90 -6.38 5.23
C ASP A 101 6.35 -6.83 5.00
N LEU A 102 6.97 -7.33 6.06
CA LEU A 102 8.34 -7.83 6.09
C LEU A 102 8.42 -9.36 6.20
N SER A 103 7.28 -10.07 6.26
CA SER A 103 7.23 -11.53 6.41
C SER A 103 7.78 -12.29 5.20
N SER A 104 7.71 -11.69 4.02
CA SER A 104 8.18 -12.25 2.76
C SER A 104 9.63 -11.89 2.45
N ASN A 105 10.13 -12.39 1.31
CA ASN A 105 11.45 -12.02 0.78
C ASN A 105 11.48 -10.62 0.13
N THR A 106 10.37 -9.91 0.13
CA THR A 106 10.26 -8.54 -0.38
C THR A 106 9.79 -7.60 0.73
N ASN A 107 10.06 -6.31 0.57
CA ASN A 107 9.38 -5.26 1.32
C ASN A 107 8.07 -4.98 0.57
N TYR A 108 6.97 -5.60 1.03
CA TYR A 108 5.69 -5.51 0.36
C TYR A 108 4.87 -4.34 0.87
N PHE A 109 4.63 -3.36 0.00
CA PHE A 109 3.85 -2.16 0.31
C PHE A 109 2.37 -2.39 0.00
N TYR A 110 1.51 -2.03 0.93
CA TYR A 110 0.07 -2.05 0.72
C TYR A 110 -0.64 -0.98 1.54
N GLY A 111 -1.88 -0.67 1.15
CA GLY A 111 -2.70 0.31 1.85
C GLY A 111 -2.06 1.71 1.88
N LEU A 112 -1.37 2.11 0.80
CA LEU A 112 -0.86 3.47 0.66
C LEU A 112 -2.03 4.41 0.41
N ALA A 113 -2.28 5.31 1.35
CA ALA A 113 -3.34 6.30 1.28
C ALA A 113 -2.83 7.70 1.60
N ILE A 114 -3.45 8.70 0.96
CA ILE A 114 -3.27 10.12 1.26
C ILE A 114 -4.64 10.73 1.53
N ALA A 115 -4.73 11.54 2.58
CA ALA A 115 -5.94 12.27 2.93
C ALA A 115 -6.47 13.04 1.70
N GLU A 116 -7.78 13.03 1.49
CA GLU A 116 -8.42 13.52 0.27
C GLU A 116 -7.99 14.96 -0.09
N LEU A 117 -8.02 15.87 0.87
CA LEU A 117 -7.62 17.28 0.69
C LEU A 117 -6.13 17.48 0.41
N GLU A 118 -5.31 16.44 0.59
CA GLU A 118 -3.86 16.45 0.36
C GLU A 118 -3.45 15.66 -0.90
N ARG A 119 -4.39 15.05 -1.59
CA ARG A 119 -4.12 14.35 -2.87
C ARG A 119 -3.69 15.31 -3.97
N GLY A 120 -3.01 14.79 -4.98
CA GLY A 120 -2.53 15.60 -6.12
C GLY A 120 -1.32 16.50 -5.84
N LYS A 121 -0.85 16.60 -4.59
CA LYS A 121 0.27 17.46 -4.17
C LYS A 121 1.64 16.74 -4.14
N GLY A 122 1.70 15.49 -4.60
CA GLY A 122 2.94 14.70 -4.63
C GLY A 122 3.27 13.96 -3.33
N TYR A 123 2.42 14.03 -2.31
CA TYR A 123 2.70 13.42 -1.01
C TYR A 123 2.72 11.90 -1.03
N GLY A 124 1.94 11.24 -1.89
CA GLY A 124 2.04 9.78 -2.09
C GLY A 124 3.41 9.36 -2.62
N SER A 125 3.93 10.06 -3.63
CA SER A 125 5.29 9.83 -4.12
C SER A 125 6.36 10.13 -3.07
N TYR A 126 6.16 11.17 -2.27
CA TYR A 126 7.08 11.52 -1.19
C TYR A 126 7.11 10.40 -0.14
N LEU A 127 5.96 9.93 0.33
CA LEU A 127 5.84 8.84 1.29
C LEU A 127 6.50 7.56 0.75
N ALA A 128 6.13 7.08 -0.43
CA ALA A 128 6.67 5.86 -1.01
C ALA A 128 8.20 5.92 -1.19
N LYS A 129 8.73 7.02 -1.71
CA LYS A 129 10.18 7.23 -1.85
C LYS A 129 10.90 7.28 -0.50
N SER A 130 10.30 7.92 0.51
CA SER A 130 10.88 7.98 1.86
C SER A 130 10.97 6.57 2.47
N LEU A 131 9.93 5.75 2.28
CA LEU A 131 9.92 4.37 2.76
C LEU A 131 10.98 3.51 2.04
N VAL A 132 11.09 3.62 0.73
CA VAL A 132 12.15 2.93 -0.03
C VAL A 132 13.52 3.30 0.53
N ASN A 133 13.80 4.59 0.75
CA ASN A 133 15.09 5.02 1.31
C ASN A 133 15.36 4.44 2.70
N GLN A 134 14.38 4.49 3.60
CA GLN A 134 14.52 3.93 4.95
C GLN A 134 14.76 2.41 4.92
N LEU A 135 14.06 1.69 4.04
CA LEU A 135 14.16 0.22 3.96
C LEU A 135 15.44 -0.25 3.27
N ILE A 136 16.00 0.52 2.33
CA ILE A 136 17.32 0.24 1.75
C ILE A 136 18.41 0.21 2.84
N GLU A 137 18.31 1.08 3.84
CA GLU A 137 19.26 1.12 4.96
C GLU A 137 19.08 -0.03 5.96
N GLN A 138 17.89 -0.65 5.99
CA GLN A 138 17.53 -1.67 6.97
C GLN A 138 17.75 -3.11 6.50
N ASN A 139 17.59 -3.39 5.21
CA ASN A 139 17.67 -4.72 4.63
C ASN A 139 18.02 -4.67 3.13
N ASP A 140 18.25 -5.84 2.53
CA ASP A 140 18.57 -6.01 1.11
C ASP A 140 17.40 -6.57 0.28
N LYS A 141 16.20 -6.68 0.86
CA LYS A 141 15.00 -7.16 0.16
C LYS A 141 14.58 -6.20 -0.97
N GLU A 142 14.01 -6.75 -2.01
CA GLU A 142 13.39 -5.99 -3.08
C GLU A 142 12.09 -5.34 -2.64
N PHE A 143 11.57 -4.43 -3.45
CA PHE A 143 10.32 -3.72 -3.18
C PHE A 143 9.21 -4.26 -4.06
N GLN A 144 8.07 -4.52 -3.46
CA GLN A 144 6.89 -4.98 -4.15
C GLN A 144 5.69 -4.16 -3.69
N ILE A 145 4.78 -3.89 -4.62
CA ILE A 145 3.52 -3.22 -4.33
C ILE A 145 2.42 -3.83 -5.20
N ALA A 146 1.23 -4.02 -4.63
CA ALA A 146 0.04 -4.38 -5.38
C ALA A 146 -0.84 -3.15 -5.60
N VAL A 147 -1.55 -3.13 -6.70
CA VAL A 147 -2.52 -2.09 -7.04
C VAL A 147 -3.69 -2.72 -7.79
N GLU A 148 -4.89 -2.31 -7.44
CA GLU A 148 -6.11 -2.67 -8.17
C GLU A 148 -6.03 -2.24 -9.63
N ASP A 149 -6.56 -3.05 -10.53
CA ASP A 149 -6.37 -2.83 -11.97
C ASP A 149 -7.00 -1.52 -12.47
N ASP A 150 -8.06 -1.06 -11.86
CA ASP A 150 -8.74 0.18 -12.19
C ASP A 150 -8.12 1.44 -11.53
N ASN A 151 -7.17 1.26 -10.57
CA ASN A 151 -6.55 2.38 -9.85
C ASN A 151 -5.46 3.09 -10.68
N VAL A 152 -5.89 3.79 -11.73
CA VAL A 152 -5.01 4.53 -12.65
C VAL A 152 -4.14 5.56 -11.93
N GLY A 153 -4.64 6.14 -10.84
CA GLY A 153 -3.90 7.13 -10.05
C GLY A 153 -2.67 6.53 -9.37
N ALA A 154 -2.85 5.38 -8.72
CA ALA A 154 -1.77 4.65 -8.06
C ALA A 154 -0.77 4.08 -9.08
N LYS A 155 -1.24 3.50 -10.18
CA LYS A 155 -0.37 3.01 -11.27
C LYS A 155 0.58 4.11 -11.77
N ARG A 156 0.06 5.29 -12.10
CA ARG A 156 0.87 6.44 -12.53
C ARG A 156 1.88 6.89 -11.46
N LEU A 157 1.51 6.82 -10.18
CA LEU A 157 2.43 7.12 -9.09
C LEU A 157 3.58 6.14 -9.08
N TYR A 158 3.29 4.82 -9.16
CA TYR A 158 4.31 3.77 -9.09
C TYR A 158 5.26 3.79 -10.29
N GLU A 159 4.74 3.97 -11.50
CA GLU A 159 5.56 4.19 -12.70
C GLU A 159 6.50 5.39 -12.53
N LYS A 160 5.98 6.51 -12.07
CA LYS A 160 6.74 7.75 -11.88
C LYS A 160 7.89 7.60 -10.88
N ILE A 161 7.75 6.73 -9.89
CA ILE A 161 8.80 6.44 -8.90
C ILE A 161 9.65 5.22 -9.29
N GLY A 162 9.48 4.68 -10.49
CA GLY A 162 10.35 3.68 -11.08
C GLY A 162 10.00 2.24 -10.74
N PHE A 163 8.82 1.96 -10.20
CA PHE A 163 8.29 0.61 -10.16
C PHE A 163 7.87 0.18 -11.57
N ILE A 164 8.01 -1.09 -11.85
CA ILE A 164 7.59 -1.70 -13.11
C ILE A 164 6.56 -2.80 -12.85
N LYS A 165 5.55 -2.87 -13.70
CA LYS A 165 4.58 -3.97 -13.66
C LYS A 165 5.30 -5.29 -13.90
N GLN A 166 5.06 -6.27 -13.04
CA GLN A 166 5.65 -7.60 -13.15
C GLN A 166 4.62 -8.64 -13.52
N THR A 167 3.48 -8.66 -12.84
CA THR A 167 2.45 -9.66 -13.06
C THR A 167 1.08 -9.11 -12.72
N GLN A 168 0.07 -9.81 -13.15
CA GLN A 168 -1.33 -9.57 -12.81
C GLN A 168 -1.83 -10.77 -12.00
N VAL A 169 -2.57 -10.49 -10.94
CA VAL A 169 -3.19 -11.48 -10.07
C VAL A 169 -4.70 -11.32 -10.18
N VAL A 170 -5.38 -12.41 -10.44
CA VAL A 170 -6.85 -12.46 -10.49
C VAL A 170 -7.32 -13.24 -9.29
N TYR A 171 -8.15 -12.63 -8.48
CA TYR A 171 -8.82 -13.32 -7.38
C TYR A 171 -10.09 -14.00 -7.88
N LEU A 172 -10.36 -15.17 -7.34
CA LEU A 172 -11.51 -15.98 -7.72
C LEU A 172 -12.41 -16.17 -6.51
N LYS A 173 -13.72 -16.09 -6.70
CA LYS A 173 -14.73 -16.42 -5.69
C LYS A 173 -15.67 -17.50 -6.17
N PRO A 174 -16.35 -18.23 -5.25
CA PRO A 174 -17.41 -19.16 -5.63
C PRO A 174 -18.50 -18.44 -6.43
N LYS A 175 -18.99 -19.12 -7.47
CA LYS A 175 -20.18 -18.65 -8.19
C LYS A 175 -21.38 -18.84 -7.27
N GLU A 176 -22.14 -17.77 -7.01
CA GLU A 176 -23.39 -17.79 -6.27
C GLU A 176 -24.49 -18.60 -7.01
#